data_05c1df0059a3c3c14cfe4fb2cb37eb4d
#
_entry.id   05c1df0059a3c3c14cfe4fb2cb37eb4d
#
_cell.length_a   1.000
_cell.length_b   1.000
_cell.length_c   1.000
_cell.angle_alpha   90.00
_cell.angle_beta   90.00
_cell.angle_gamma   90.00
#
_symmetry.space_group_name_H-M   'P 1'
#
loop_
_entity.id
_entity.type
_entity.pdbx_description
1 polymer ?
#
loop_
_entity_poly.entity_id
_entity_poly.type
_entity_poly.pdbx_seq_one_letter_code
_entity_poly.pdbx_strand_id
1 'polypeptide(L)'
;CYSDIPALYGERGLDKGVWAYSSGADSVEYPVIQGAIMWITAKVMPSGINNYFYTSALLLALLFIFISFITFKMKPEFGYLLPLAPAAVACLYINWDLWAIATMMLAIYWFDRKAEVASAVALGIAISTKFLPIFLLIPIAIIFFRQEQISKLFKYCAIAIATFAAINLPVALTTPVGWWRFYDLNLNRGSDWGSLWYALSNLGLNLTHQNYLSILLLMIGLSALTIFLLQLRTPPTLAHTAIFVMIIVMAVSKVYSPQYVLWLTPLAIIALIDRRELTIFWFWQGAEVIYHVAIWQHLAQVTGATFGLPVVAYAVITLVRIGASILLLVRLAARHQSSRVFPSEFLLSTGESYP
;
A
#
# COMPACT_ATOMS: atom_id res chain seq x y z
N CYS A 1 -22.25 -3.27 1.29
CA CYS A 1 -20.78 -3.26 1.25
C CYS A 1 -20.29 -4.57 0.66
N TYR A 2 -19.27 -4.50 -0.19
CA TYR A 2 -18.61 -5.67 -0.77
C TYR A 2 -17.36 -6.04 0.04
N SER A 3 -17.05 -7.32 0.11
CA SER A 3 -15.80 -7.85 0.65
C SER A 3 -15.36 -9.06 -0.18
N ASP A 4 -14.08 -9.12 -0.52
CA ASP A 4 -13.45 -10.27 -1.19
C ASP A 4 -13.45 -11.51 -0.28
N ILE A 5 -13.49 -11.30 1.05
CA ILE A 5 -13.31 -12.37 2.03
C ILE A 5 -14.37 -13.46 1.88
N PRO A 6 -15.68 -13.17 1.96
CA PRO A 6 -16.69 -14.20 1.77
C PRO A 6 -16.80 -14.66 0.30
N ALA A 7 -16.56 -13.77 -0.66
CA ALA A 7 -16.69 -14.10 -2.08
C ALA A 7 -15.68 -15.19 -2.49
N LEU A 8 -14.40 -14.97 -2.20
CA LEU A 8 -13.34 -15.90 -2.60
C LEU A 8 -13.32 -17.21 -1.80
N TYR A 9 -14.01 -17.28 -0.63
CA TYR A 9 -14.11 -18.52 0.15
C TYR A 9 -14.76 -19.65 -0.65
N GLY A 10 -15.88 -19.40 -1.32
CA GLY A 10 -16.54 -20.38 -2.19
C GLY A 10 -15.94 -20.43 -3.59
N GLU A 11 -15.68 -19.25 -4.21
CA GLU A 11 -15.20 -19.17 -5.59
C GLU A 11 -13.84 -19.82 -5.83
N ARG A 12 -12.99 -19.92 -4.82
CA ARG A 12 -11.65 -20.53 -4.89
C ARG A 12 -11.58 -21.91 -4.24
N GLY A 13 -12.73 -22.52 -3.91
CA GLY A 13 -12.82 -23.86 -3.34
C GLY A 13 -12.21 -24.00 -1.96
N LEU A 14 -12.00 -22.90 -1.24
CA LEU A 14 -11.46 -22.93 0.13
C LEU A 14 -12.44 -23.58 1.10
N ASP A 15 -13.74 -23.44 0.85
CA ASP A 15 -14.85 -24.09 1.56
C ASP A 15 -14.78 -25.61 1.50
N LYS A 16 -14.24 -26.16 0.40
CA LYS A 16 -14.00 -27.59 0.16
C LYS A 16 -12.63 -28.05 0.66
N GLY A 17 -11.85 -27.12 1.23
CA GLY A 17 -10.50 -27.40 1.72
C GLY A 17 -9.44 -27.60 0.63
N VAL A 18 -9.72 -27.16 -0.60
CA VAL A 18 -8.77 -27.21 -1.71
C VAL A 18 -7.58 -26.29 -1.40
N TRP A 19 -6.37 -26.77 -1.68
CA TRP A 19 -5.16 -25.95 -1.54
C TRP A 19 -5.22 -24.74 -2.47
N ALA A 20 -4.88 -23.58 -1.95
CA ALA A 20 -5.05 -22.29 -2.63
C ALA A 20 -4.46 -22.23 -4.06
N TYR A 21 -3.48 -23.08 -4.38
CA TYR A 21 -2.77 -23.07 -5.67
C TYR A 21 -2.93 -24.36 -6.49
N SER A 22 -3.79 -25.29 -6.08
CA SER A 22 -3.95 -26.59 -6.77
C SER A 22 -4.98 -26.61 -7.89
N SER A 23 -5.82 -25.56 -8.01
CA SER A 23 -6.91 -25.50 -9.00
C SER A 23 -6.50 -24.89 -10.36
N GLY A 24 -5.21 -24.83 -10.67
CA GLY A 24 -4.71 -24.27 -11.92
C GLY A 24 -5.15 -22.82 -12.14
N ALA A 25 -5.90 -22.57 -13.21
CA ALA A 25 -6.42 -21.27 -13.56
C ALA A 25 -7.48 -20.72 -12.57
N ASP A 26 -8.10 -21.56 -11.75
CA ASP A 26 -9.09 -21.18 -10.74
C ASP A 26 -8.49 -21.03 -9.33
N SER A 27 -7.18 -21.13 -9.22
CA SER A 27 -6.46 -20.87 -7.97
C SER A 27 -6.63 -19.42 -7.48
N VAL A 28 -6.27 -19.15 -6.23
CA VAL A 28 -6.30 -17.79 -5.70
C VAL A 28 -5.35 -16.87 -6.46
N GLU A 29 -5.78 -15.64 -6.71
CA GLU A 29 -5.06 -14.61 -7.43
C GLU A 29 -4.21 -13.71 -6.50
N TYR A 30 -3.56 -14.31 -5.53
CA TYR A 30 -2.68 -13.63 -4.56
C TYR A 30 -1.32 -14.31 -4.47
N PRO A 31 -0.26 -13.60 -4.01
CA PRO A 31 1.02 -14.24 -3.70
C PRO A 31 0.92 -15.29 -2.59
N VAL A 32 1.96 -16.11 -2.46
CA VAL A 32 1.95 -17.37 -1.70
C VAL A 32 1.51 -17.26 -0.24
N ILE A 33 2.01 -16.27 0.50
CA ILE A 33 1.64 -16.12 1.93
C ILE A 33 0.16 -15.78 2.06
N GLN A 34 -0.36 -14.90 1.22
CA GLN A 34 -1.76 -14.52 1.26
C GLN A 34 -2.68 -15.73 0.97
N GLY A 35 -2.37 -16.51 -0.07
CA GLY A 35 -3.12 -17.73 -0.36
C GLY A 35 -3.03 -18.76 0.76
N ALA A 36 -1.86 -18.91 1.38
CA ALA A 36 -1.68 -19.79 2.54
C ALA A 36 -2.51 -19.35 3.75
N ILE A 37 -2.54 -18.05 4.05
CA ILE A 37 -3.38 -17.46 5.12
C ILE A 37 -4.86 -17.76 4.87
N MET A 38 -5.33 -17.51 3.64
CA MET A 38 -6.72 -17.78 3.25
C MET A 38 -7.06 -19.28 3.45
N TRP A 39 -6.20 -20.17 2.98
CA TRP A 39 -6.40 -21.61 3.09
C TRP A 39 -6.31 -22.10 4.54
N ILE A 40 -5.31 -21.67 5.33
CA ILE A 40 -5.16 -22.05 6.73
C ILE A 40 -6.39 -21.58 7.52
N THR A 41 -6.84 -20.35 7.32
CA THR A 41 -8.04 -19.83 7.97
C THR A 41 -9.25 -20.70 7.66
N ALA A 42 -9.43 -21.10 6.40
CA ALA A 42 -10.53 -21.97 6.00
C ALA A 42 -10.43 -23.39 6.62
N LYS A 43 -9.21 -23.89 6.86
CA LYS A 43 -8.97 -25.24 7.43
C LYS A 43 -9.17 -25.32 8.94
N VAL A 44 -8.78 -24.26 9.67
CA VAL A 44 -8.84 -24.31 11.15
C VAL A 44 -10.18 -23.84 11.71
N MET A 45 -11.02 -23.25 10.88
CA MET A 45 -12.33 -22.74 11.29
C MET A 45 -13.43 -23.78 11.13
N PRO A 46 -14.49 -23.71 11.95
CA PRO A 46 -15.74 -24.43 11.66
C PRO A 46 -16.23 -24.02 10.25
N SER A 47 -16.74 -25.01 9.49
CA SER A 47 -17.24 -24.76 8.14
C SER A 47 -18.32 -23.68 8.11
N GLY A 48 -18.33 -22.89 7.05
CA GLY A 48 -19.33 -21.86 6.80
C GLY A 48 -18.76 -20.47 6.53
N ILE A 49 -19.36 -19.80 5.58
CA ILE A 49 -18.93 -18.49 5.07
C ILE A 49 -18.87 -17.42 6.17
N ASN A 50 -19.82 -17.45 7.11
CA ASN A 50 -19.86 -16.49 8.23
C ASN A 50 -18.70 -16.72 9.20
N ASN A 51 -18.38 -17.97 9.53
CA ASN A 51 -17.28 -18.31 10.42
C ASN A 51 -15.94 -17.89 9.78
N TYR A 52 -15.79 -18.13 8.49
CA TYR A 52 -14.61 -17.70 7.73
C TYR A 52 -14.47 -16.17 7.73
N PHE A 53 -15.57 -15.46 7.46
CA PHE A 53 -15.56 -13.99 7.48
C PHE A 53 -15.23 -13.43 8.86
N TYR A 54 -15.92 -13.88 9.92
CA TYR A 54 -15.71 -13.34 11.27
C TYR A 54 -14.31 -13.61 11.81
N THR A 55 -13.73 -14.77 11.47
CA THR A 55 -12.34 -15.04 11.91
C THR A 55 -11.34 -14.22 11.10
N SER A 56 -11.52 -14.12 9.80
CA SER A 56 -10.69 -13.22 9.00
C SER A 56 -10.79 -11.79 9.52
N ALA A 57 -12.00 -11.31 9.84
CA ALA A 57 -12.22 -9.98 10.39
C ALA A 57 -11.52 -9.78 11.75
N LEU A 58 -11.59 -10.78 12.64
CA LEU A 58 -10.88 -10.73 13.92
C LEU A 58 -9.36 -10.64 13.73
N LEU A 59 -8.80 -11.46 12.87
CA LEU A 59 -7.37 -11.44 12.55
C LEU A 59 -6.95 -10.09 11.95
N LEU A 60 -7.74 -9.54 11.05
CA LEU A 60 -7.49 -8.21 10.46
C LEU A 60 -7.60 -7.09 11.51
N ALA A 61 -8.55 -7.17 12.45
CA ALA A 61 -8.64 -6.23 13.55
C ALA A 61 -7.38 -6.25 14.43
N LEU A 62 -6.88 -7.45 14.76
CA LEU A 62 -5.64 -7.61 15.53
C LEU A 62 -4.43 -7.05 14.77
N LEU A 63 -4.35 -7.28 13.47
CA LEU A 63 -3.30 -6.70 12.62
C LEU A 63 -3.40 -5.17 12.56
N PHE A 64 -4.61 -4.61 12.50
CA PHE A 64 -4.79 -3.16 12.51
C PHE A 64 -4.35 -2.53 13.83
N ILE A 65 -4.64 -3.18 14.96
CA ILE A 65 -4.11 -2.78 16.28
C ILE A 65 -2.58 -2.84 16.28
N PHE A 66 -2.00 -3.91 15.74
CA PHE A 66 -0.55 -4.07 15.65
C PHE A 66 0.09 -2.98 14.76
N ILE A 67 -0.48 -2.69 13.59
CA ILE A 67 -0.02 -1.62 12.69
C ILE A 67 -0.13 -0.26 13.39
N SER A 68 -1.23 -0.02 14.13
CA SER A 68 -1.41 1.21 14.91
C SER A 68 -0.34 1.35 15.98
N PHE A 69 0.00 0.26 16.67
CA PHE A 69 1.08 0.24 17.66
C PHE A 69 2.45 0.55 17.02
N ILE A 70 2.79 -0.07 15.89
CA ILE A 70 4.05 0.20 15.17
C ILE A 70 4.08 1.67 14.70
N THR A 71 2.98 2.17 14.15
CA THR A 71 2.86 3.57 13.70
C THR A 71 3.07 4.53 14.87
N PHE A 72 2.47 4.24 16.04
CA PHE A 72 2.67 5.02 17.26
C PHE A 72 4.13 4.96 17.74
N LYS A 73 4.78 3.80 17.69
CA LYS A 73 6.21 3.65 18.06
C LYS A 73 7.14 4.42 17.12
N MET A 74 6.76 4.60 15.86
CA MET A 74 7.53 5.36 14.86
C MET A 74 7.25 6.87 14.93
N LYS A 75 6.02 7.25 15.28
CA LYS A 75 5.57 8.66 15.33
C LYS A 75 4.61 8.86 16.51
N PRO A 76 5.12 8.99 17.76
CA PRO A 76 4.24 9.10 18.94
C PRO A 76 3.30 10.29 18.90
N GLU A 77 3.73 11.43 18.31
CA GLU A 77 2.94 12.66 18.27
C GLU A 77 1.66 12.53 17.42
N PHE A 78 1.66 11.65 16.41
CA PHE A 78 0.55 11.51 15.45
C PHE A 78 0.05 10.08 15.28
N GLY A 79 0.73 9.07 15.84
CA GLY A 79 0.39 7.67 15.65
C GLY A 79 -1.02 7.29 16.09
N TYR A 80 -1.60 8.03 17.03
CA TYR A 80 -2.99 7.89 17.48
C TYR A 80 -4.02 8.22 16.39
N LEU A 81 -3.61 8.88 15.31
CA LEU A 81 -4.50 9.21 14.19
C LEU A 81 -4.92 7.99 13.38
N LEU A 82 -4.12 6.91 13.37
CA LEU A 82 -4.44 5.75 12.54
C LEU A 82 -5.78 5.10 12.90
N PRO A 83 -6.08 4.77 14.18
CA PRO A 83 -7.39 4.25 14.54
C PRO A 83 -8.53 5.27 14.41
N LEU A 84 -8.21 6.56 14.26
CA LEU A 84 -9.19 7.63 14.06
C LEU A 84 -9.38 8.00 12.58
N ALA A 85 -8.57 7.44 11.66
CA ALA A 85 -8.64 7.72 10.23
C ALA A 85 -9.87 7.04 9.59
N PRO A 86 -10.93 7.78 9.23
CA PRO A 86 -12.23 7.19 8.90
C PRO A 86 -12.17 6.35 7.61
N ALA A 87 -11.39 6.76 6.62
CA ALA A 87 -11.22 5.99 5.39
C ALA A 87 -10.50 4.66 5.63
N ALA A 88 -9.47 4.65 6.50
CA ALA A 88 -8.79 3.42 6.87
C ALA A 88 -9.73 2.46 7.60
N VAL A 89 -10.47 2.95 8.59
CA VAL A 89 -11.44 2.14 9.35
C VAL A 89 -12.52 1.56 8.44
N ALA A 90 -13.06 2.35 7.50
CA ALA A 90 -14.09 1.89 6.56
C ALA A 90 -13.60 0.78 5.61
N CYS A 91 -12.29 0.68 5.36
CA CYS A 91 -11.70 -0.28 4.43
C CYS A 91 -11.14 -1.55 5.06
N LEU A 92 -11.21 -1.71 6.41
CA LEU A 92 -10.54 -2.80 7.14
C LEU A 92 -10.87 -4.21 6.64
N TYR A 93 -12.12 -4.44 6.23
CA TYR A 93 -12.65 -5.78 5.94
C TYR A 93 -12.98 -6.01 4.47
N ILE A 94 -12.42 -5.19 3.57
CA ILE A 94 -12.62 -5.38 2.12
C ILE A 94 -11.85 -6.61 1.65
N ASN A 95 -10.59 -6.74 2.07
CA ASN A 95 -9.75 -7.90 1.78
C ASN A 95 -8.66 -8.07 2.85
N TRP A 96 -7.65 -8.92 2.58
CA TRP A 96 -6.59 -9.28 3.53
C TRP A 96 -5.34 -8.38 3.47
N ASP A 97 -5.38 -7.18 2.93
CA ASP A 97 -4.20 -6.32 2.71
C ASP A 97 -3.38 -6.05 3.99
N LEU A 98 -4.03 -6.04 5.16
CA LEU A 98 -3.37 -5.75 6.44
C LEU A 98 -2.23 -6.73 6.78
N TRP A 99 -2.24 -7.96 6.26
CA TRP A 99 -1.13 -8.90 6.44
C TRP A 99 0.15 -8.39 5.78
N ALA A 100 0.05 -7.91 4.56
CA ALA A 100 1.19 -7.36 3.84
C ALA A 100 1.59 -5.99 4.38
N ILE A 101 0.62 -5.16 4.81
CA ILE A 101 0.89 -3.87 5.43
C ILE A 101 1.64 -4.05 6.76
N ALA A 102 1.25 -5.01 7.59
CA ALA A 102 1.92 -5.30 8.86
C ALA A 102 3.40 -5.67 8.64
N THR A 103 3.67 -6.57 7.70
CA THR A 103 5.04 -7.01 7.38
C THR A 103 5.84 -5.91 6.69
N MET A 104 5.22 -5.08 5.85
CA MET A 104 5.83 -3.88 5.27
C MET A 104 6.20 -2.86 6.36
N MET A 105 5.31 -2.58 7.30
CA MET A 105 5.58 -1.65 8.41
C MET A 105 6.70 -2.16 9.33
N LEU A 106 6.79 -3.47 9.55
CA LEU A 106 7.95 -4.08 10.25
C LEU A 106 9.24 -3.88 9.47
N ALA A 107 9.23 -4.07 8.14
CA ALA A 107 10.41 -3.85 7.32
C ALA A 107 10.91 -2.41 7.45
N ILE A 108 10.01 -1.43 7.37
CA ILE A 108 10.35 0.00 7.53
C ILE A 108 10.85 0.28 8.95
N TYR A 109 10.16 -0.23 9.96
CA TYR A 109 10.52 -0.04 11.38
C TYR A 109 11.93 -0.55 11.70
N TRP A 110 12.28 -1.75 11.22
CA TRP A 110 13.60 -2.33 11.42
C TRP A 110 14.68 -1.64 10.57
N PHE A 111 14.34 -1.20 9.36
CA PHE A 111 15.29 -0.44 8.53
C PHE A 111 15.73 0.87 9.22
N ASP A 112 14.77 1.65 9.71
CA ASP A 112 15.05 2.91 10.39
C ASP A 112 15.84 2.70 11.71
N ARG A 113 15.79 1.49 12.27
CA ARG A 113 16.60 1.08 13.44
C ARG A 113 17.92 0.39 13.10
N LYS A 114 18.31 0.40 11.82
CA LYS A 114 19.56 -0.23 11.36
C LYS A 114 19.61 -1.77 11.53
N ALA A 115 18.46 -2.40 11.75
CA ALA A 115 18.30 -3.86 11.76
C ALA A 115 18.07 -4.37 10.32
N GLU A 116 19.05 -4.15 9.44
CA GLU A 116 18.93 -4.29 7.98
C GLU A 116 18.55 -5.72 7.56
N VAL A 117 19.09 -6.74 8.25
CA VAL A 117 18.75 -8.15 7.95
C VAL A 117 17.30 -8.47 8.27
N ALA A 118 16.82 -8.07 9.46
CA ALA A 118 15.42 -8.28 9.86
C ALA A 118 14.47 -7.52 8.91
N SER A 119 14.83 -6.30 8.53
CA SER A 119 14.11 -5.50 7.55
C SER A 119 14.01 -6.20 6.19
N ALA A 120 15.13 -6.73 5.66
CA ALA A 120 15.15 -7.41 4.37
C ALA A 120 14.32 -8.69 4.37
N VAL A 121 14.37 -9.47 5.46
CA VAL A 121 13.50 -10.65 5.64
C VAL A 121 12.04 -10.23 5.67
N ALA A 122 11.68 -9.23 6.46
CA ALA A 122 10.31 -8.74 6.53
C ALA A 122 9.81 -8.20 5.18
N LEU A 123 10.68 -7.55 4.39
CA LEU A 123 10.34 -7.10 3.04
C LEU A 123 10.08 -8.29 2.11
N GLY A 124 10.92 -9.33 2.14
CA GLY A 124 10.70 -10.55 1.36
C GLY A 124 9.38 -11.25 1.70
N ILE A 125 9.02 -11.29 2.99
CA ILE A 125 7.72 -11.76 3.48
C ILE A 125 6.59 -10.87 2.95
N ALA A 126 6.72 -9.54 3.06
CA ALA A 126 5.71 -8.60 2.59
C ALA A 126 5.44 -8.75 1.08
N ILE A 127 6.47 -8.88 0.25
CA ILE A 127 6.36 -9.11 -1.20
C ILE A 127 5.69 -10.46 -1.48
N SER A 128 5.97 -11.50 -0.68
CA SER A 128 5.34 -12.81 -0.79
C SER A 128 3.90 -12.86 -0.28
N THR A 129 3.46 -11.80 0.43
CA THR A 129 2.07 -11.62 0.88
C THR A 129 1.26 -10.80 -0.11
N LYS A 130 1.82 -9.70 -0.59
CA LYS A 130 1.29 -8.85 -1.67
C LYS A 130 2.45 -8.16 -2.38
N PHE A 131 2.42 -8.07 -3.71
CA PHE A 131 3.59 -7.68 -4.49
C PHE A 131 3.97 -6.20 -4.35
N LEU A 132 3.03 -5.34 -3.94
CA LEU A 132 3.20 -3.89 -3.84
C LEU A 132 4.45 -3.44 -3.01
N PRO A 133 4.83 -4.08 -1.90
CA PRO A 133 6.03 -3.71 -1.14
C PRO A 133 7.36 -3.79 -1.90
N ILE A 134 7.41 -4.42 -3.08
CA ILE A 134 8.62 -4.47 -3.92
C ILE A 134 9.12 -3.06 -4.27
N PHE A 135 8.20 -2.10 -4.39
CA PHE A 135 8.53 -0.71 -4.70
C PHE A 135 9.32 -0.01 -3.59
N LEU A 136 9.37 -0.56 -2.35
CA LEU A 136 10.25 -0.07 -1.29
C LEU A 136 11.74 -0.27 -1.59
N LEU A 137 12.08 -1.18 -2.49
CA LEU A 137 13.49 -1.34 -2.92
C LEU A 137 14.04 -0.06 -3.56
N ILE A 138 13.19 0.78 -4.17
CA ILE A 138 13.59 2.05 -4.79
C ILE A 138 14.13 3.03 -3.73
N PRO A 139 13.36 3.43 -2.69
CA PRO A 139 13.87 4.33 -1.68
C PRO A 139 15.01 3.70 -0.86
N ILE A 140 15.01 2.39 -0.63
CA ILE A 140 16.10 1.69 0.04
C ILE A 140 17.39 1.83 -0.77
N ALA A 141 17.33 1.62 -2.09
CA ALA A 141 18.48 1.79 -2.98
C ALA A 141 19.00 3.23 -2.95
N ILE A 142 18.12 4.23 -3.01
CA ILE A 142 18.50 5.66 -2.95
C ILE A 142 19.17 5.99 -1.61
N ILE A 143 18.64 5.47 -0.48
CA ILE A 143 19.20 5.72 0.85
C ILE A 143 20.59 5.12 0.96
N PHE A 144 20.80 3.85 0.59
CA PHE A 144 22.13 3.21 0.62
C PHE A 144 23.11 3.86 -0.35
N PHE A 145 22.65 4.24 -1.56
CA PHE A 145 23.49 4.96 -2.51
C PHE A 145 23.99 6.29 -1.93
N ARG A 146 23.11 7.07 -1.31
CA ARG A 146 23.48 8.35 -0.68
C ARG A 146 24.38 8.20 0.55
N GLN A 147 24.37 7.03 1.18
CA GLN A 147 25.23 6.71 2.33
C GLN A 147 26.54 6.04 1.88
N GLU A 148 26.78 5.89 0.58
CA GLU A 148 27.93 5.18 0.01
C GLU A 148 28.07 3.72 0.48
N GLN A 149 26.92 3.09 0.82
CA GLN A 149 26.83 1.73 1.36
C GLN A 149 26.33 0.71 0.33
N ILE A 150 26.89 0.72 -0.88
CA ILE A 150 26.44 -0.12 -1.99
C ILE A 150 26.53 -1.62 -1.65
N SER A 151 27.56 -2.07 -0.93
CA SER A 151 27.67 -3.48 -0.52
C SER A 151 26.51 -3.90 0.39
N LYS A 152 26.01 -3.00 1.26
CA LYS A 152 24.82 -3.27 2.09
C LYS A 152 23.55 -3.34 1.26
N LEU A 153 23.42 -2.53 0.21
CA LEU A 153 22.32 -2.62 -0.73
C LEU A 153 22.25 -4.02 -1.37
N PHE A 154 23.37 -4.51 -1.91
CA PHE A 154 23.42 -5.85 -2.50
C PHE A 154 23.08 -6.94 -1.48
N LYS A 155 23.63 -6.86 -0.26
CA LYS A 155 23.30 -7.79 0.82
C LYS A 155 21.82 -7.75 1.17
N TYR A 156 21.24 -6.56 1.29
CA TYR A 156 19.81 -6.36 1.58
C TYR A 156 18.93 -7.00 0.50
N CYS A 157 19.21 -6.69 -0.77
CA CYS A 157 18.48 -7.26 -1.90
C CYS A 157 18.63 -8.80 -1.94
N ALA A 158 19.82 -9.33 -1.73
CA ALA A 158 20.06 -10.78 -1.72
C ALA A 158 19.24 -11.48 -0.62
N ILE A 159 19.16 -10.90 0.59
CA ILE A 159 18.36 -11.46 1.69
C ILE A 159 16.86 -11.38 1.36
N ALA A 160 16.39 -10.25 0.85
CA ALA A 160 14.98 -10.11 0.47
C ALA A 160 14.57 -11.09 -0.65
N ILE A 161 15.41 -11.24 -1.67
CA ILE A 161 15.22 -12.20 -2.77
C ILE A 161 15.29 -13.64 -2.25
N ALA A 162 16.26 -13.97 -1.40
CA ALA A 162 16.37 -15.33 -0.82
C ALA A 162 15.13 -15.66 0.02
N THR A 163 14.62 -14.72 0.81
CA THR A 163 13.40 -14.90 1.59
C THR A 163 12.18 -15.09 0.67
N PHE A 164 12.04 -14.26 -0.36
CA PHE A 164 10.99 -14.40 -1.37
C PHE A 164 11.07 -15.75 -2.05
N ALA A 165 12.26 -16.17 -2.50
CA ALA A 165 12.49 -17.44 -3.16
C ALA A 165 12.17 -18.63 -2.25
N ALA A 166 12.62 -18.62 -0.99
CA ALA A 166 12.35 -19.67 -0.03
C ALA A 166 10.85 -19.90 0.20
N ILE A 167 10.04 -18.84 0.13
CA ILE A 167 8.58 -18.90 0.29
C ILE A 167 7.91 -19.35 -1.01
N ASN A 168 8.33 -18.82 -2.15
CA ASN A 168 7.63 -18.99 -3.42
C ASN A 168 8.03 -20.26 -4.18
N LEU A 169 9.31 -20.66 -4.14
CA LEU A 169 9.81 -21.82 -4.90
C LEU A 169 9.09 -23.15 -4.59
N PRO A 170 8.80 -23.49 -3.32
CA PRO A 170 8.07 -24.74 -3.04
C PRO A 170 6.71 -24.80 -3.76
N VAL A 171 5.97 -23.67 -3.77
CA VAL A 171 4.66 -23.60 -4.44
C VAL A 171 4.81 -23.55 -5.96
N ALA A 172 5.78 -22.77 -6.46
CA ALA A 172 6.07 -22.69 -7.89
C ALA A 172 6.47 -24.04 -8.50
N LEU A 173 7.19 -24.87 -7.75
CA LEU A 173 7.62 -26.22 -8.22
C LEU A 173 6.52 -27.27 -8.09
N THR A 174 5.64 -27.16 -7.10
CA THR A 174 4.58 -28.16 -6.86
C THR A 174 3.27 -27.83 -7.58
N THR A 175 2.93 -26.56 -7.71
CA THR A 175 1.69 -26.09 -8.35
C THR A 175 1.96 -24.87 -9.26
N PRO A 176 2.77 -25.05 -10.34
CA PRO A 176 3.28 -23.91 -11.14
C PRO A 176 2.18 -23.06 -11.79
N VAL A 177 1.12 -23.68 -12.30
CA VAL A 177 0.01 -22.96 -12.95
C VAL A 177 -0.73 -22.09 -11.95
N GLY A 178 -1.06 -22.62 -10.77
CA GLY A 178 -1.72 -21.87 -9.70
C GLY A 178 -0.85 -20.76 -9.13
N TRP A 179 0.45 -21.02 -8.96
CA TRP A 179 1.40 -20.00 -8.53
C TRP A 179 1.53 -18.85 -9.56
N TRP A 180 1.56 -19.19 -10.87
CA TRP A 180 1.70 -18.22 -11.95
C TRP A 180 0.44 -17.36 -12.15
N ARG A 181 -0.75 -17.83 -11.73
CA ARG A 181 -2.02 -17.13 -11.89
C ARG A 181 -1.99 -15.67 -11.43
N PHE A 182 -1.36 -15.39 -10.27
CA PHE A 182 -1.24 -14.03 -9.77
C PHE A 182 -0.54 -13.11 -10.78
N TYR A 183 0.56 -13.57 -11.34
CA TYR A 183 1.36 -12.79 -12.29
C TYR A 183 0.63 -12.65 -13.63
N ASP A 184 0.09 -13.73 -14.14
CA ASP A 184 -0.68 -13.75 -15.39
C ASP A 184 -1.86 -12.78 -15.33
N LEU A 185 -2.67 -12.83 -14.26
CA LEU A 185 -3.78 -11.92 -14.07
C LEU A 185 -3.33 -10.45 -14.06
N ASN A 186 -2.26 -10.12 -13.34
CA ASN A 186 -1.82 -8.72 -13.24
C ASN A 186 -1.16 -8.21 -14.53
N LEU A 187 -0.54 -9.07 -15.34
CA LEU A 187 0.00 -8.71 -16.64
C LEU A 187 -1.13 -8.45 -17.67
N ASN A 188 -2.16 -9.27 -17.66
CA ASN A 188 -3.18 -9.29 -18.69
C ASN A 188 -4.47 -8.52 -18.35
N ARG A 189 -4.71 -8.16 -17.05
CA ARG A 189 -5.90 -7.41 -16.66
C ARG A 189 -5.93 -6.01 -17.25
N GLY A 190 -7.13 -5.55 -17.61
CA GLY A 190 -7.39 -4.17 -17.98
C GLY A 190 -7.36 -3.21 -16.79
N SER A 191 -7.74 -1.96 -17.04
CA SER A 191 -7.96 -0.98 -15.98
C SER A 191 -9.17 -1.36 -15.13
N ASP A 192 -9.01 -1.20 -13.83
CA ASP A 192 -10.01 -1.57 -12.84
C ASP A 192 -10.52 -0.33 -12.08
N TRP A 193 -11.57 -0.52 -11.32
CA TRP A 193 -12.23 0.53 -10.55
C TRP A 193 -11.25 1.28 -9.65
N GLY A 194 -11.45 2.61 -9.57
CA GLY A 194 -10.57 3.49 -8.82
C GLY A 194 -9.28 3.88 -9.52
N SER A 195 -8.94 3.29 -10.65
CA SER A 195 -7.77 3.70 -11.42
C SER A 195 -8.02 4.98 -12.22
N LEU A 196 -6.93 5.71 -12.49
CA LEU A 196 -6.91 6.85 -13.40
C LEU A 196 -7.50 6.45 -14.78
N TRP A 197 -7.09 5.30 -15.28
CA TRP A 197 -7.44 4.80 -16.60
C TRP A 197 -8.93 4.49 -16.73
N TYR A 198 -9.52 3.85 -15.72
CA TYR A 198 -10.95 3.58 -15.69
C TYR A 198 -11.77 4.88 -15.58
N ALA A 199 -11.32 5.84 -14.77
CA ALA A 199 -11.98 7.14 -14.67
C ALA A 199 -11.95 7.90 -16.00
N LEU A 200 -10.82 7.93 -16.70
CA LEU A 200 -10.69 8.58 -18.00
C LEU A 200 -11.55 7.89 -19.07
N SER A 201 -11.59 6.57 -19.09
CA SER A 201 -12.46 5.81 -20.00
C SER A 201 -13.94 6.15 -19.78
N ASN A 202 -14.38 6.25 -18.52
CA ASN A 202 -15.74 6.64 -18.16
C ASN A 202 -16.12 8.08 -18.55
N LEU A 203 -15.12 8.94 -18.78
CA LEU A 203 -15.29 10.29 -19.32
C LEU A 203 -15.16 10.34 -20.86
N GLY A 204 -15.12 9.18 -21.53
CA GLY A 204 -15.02 9.08 -22.97
C GLY A 204 -13.60 9.15 -23.53
N LEU A 205 -12.57 9.21 -22.69
CA LEU A 205 -11.16 9.20 -23.09
C LEU A 205 -10.62 7.78 -23.14
N ASN A 206 -10.95 7.05 -24.19
CA ASN A 206 -10.47 5.67 -24.40
C ASN A 206 -9.03 5.70 -24.92
N LEU A 207 -8.08 5.65 -23.99
CA LEU A 207 -6.66 5.63 -24.31
C LEU A 207 -6.24 4.23 -24.77
N THR A 208 -5.71 4.14 -25.96
CA THR A 208 -5.00 2.94 -26.43
C THR A 208 -3.66 2.83 -25.72
N HIS A 209 -3.16 1.61 -25.54
CA HIS A 209 -1.84 1.37 -24.93
C HIS A 209 -1.70 1.82 -23.46
N GLN A 210 -2.75 1.67 -22.64
CA GLN A 210 -2.74 2.04 -21.22
C GLN A 210 -1.56 1.48 -20.44
N ASN A 211 -1.09 0.27 -20.76
CA ASN A 211 0.08 -0.34 -20.11
C ASN A 211 1.35 0.48 -20.32
N TYR A 212 1.60 0.91 -21.58
CA TYR A 212 2.79 1.73 -21.89
C TYR A 212 2.71 3.11 -21.24
N LEU A 213 1.54 3.74 -21.26
CA LEU A 213 1.33 5.03 -20.62
C LEU A 213 1.48 4.95 -19.10
N SER A 214 0.96 3.90 -18.47
CA SER A 214 1.13 3.65 -17.04
C SER A 214 2.60 3.48 -16.66
N ILE A 215 3.35 2.68 -17.43
CA ILE A 215 4.79 2.50 -17.21
C ILE A 215 5.55 3.81 -17.43
N LEU A 216 5.24 4.54 -18.49
CA LEU A 216 5.88 5.83 -18.80
C LEU A 216 5.68 6.84 -17.67
N LEU A 217 4.42 7.01 -17.20
CA LEU A 217 4.11 7.91 -16.09
C LEU A 217 4.77 7.45 -14.79
N LEU A 218 4.83 6.14 -14.54
CA LEU A 218 5.54 5.58 -13.41
C LEU A 218 7.03 5.93 -13.46
N MET A 219 7.68 5.72 -14.59
CA MET A 219 9.10 6.05 -14.79
C MET A 219 9.38 7.55 -14.63
N ILE A 220 8.52 8.41 -15.17
CA ILE A 220 8.63 9.87 -14.99
C ILE A 220 8.50 10.22 -13.51
N GLY A 221 7.46 9.73 -12.82
CA GLY A 221 7.23 10.01 -11.41
C GLY A 221 8.36 9.52 -10.50
N LEU A 222 8.84 8.29 -10.72
CA LEU A 222 9.96 7.74 -9.95
C LEU A 222 11.28 8.44 -10.24
N SER A 223 11.52 8.86 -11.49
CA SER A 223 12.71 9.64 -11.84
C SER A 223 12.69 11.03 -11.19
N ALA A 224 11.54 11.71 -11.24
CA ALA A 224 11.36 13.00 -10.56
C ALA A 224 11.56 12.88 -9.04
N LEU A 225 10.99 11.84 -8.43
CA LEU A 225 11.21 11.55 -7.02
C LEU A 225 12.67 11.26 -6.70
N THR A 226 13.34 10.46 -7.53
CA THR A 226 14.77 10.13 -7.34
C THR A 226 15.62 11.41 -7.39
N ILE A 227 15.42 12.28 -8.40
CA ILE A 227 16.12 13.57 -8.50
C ILE A 227 15.85 14.41 -7.25
N PHE A 228 14.59 14.53 -6.83
CA PHE A 228 14.21 15.26 -5.62
C PHE A 228 14.95 14.71 -4.37
N LEU A 229 14.93 13.40 -4.16
CA LEU A 229 15.57 12.75 -3.02
C LEU A 229 17.10 12.89 -3.03
N LEU A 230 17.73 12.89 -4.21
CA LEU A 230 19.17 13.11 -4.34
C LEU A 230 19.58 14.55 -4.05
N GLN A 231 18.72 15.52 -4.31
CA GLN A 231 18.97 16.95 -4.04
C GLN A 231 18.76 17.35 -2.58
N LEU A 232 18.09 16.53 -1.76
CA LEU A 232 17.88 16.82 -0.35
C LEU A 232 19.22 16.84 0.40
N ARG A 233 19.48 17.85 1.24
CA ARG A 233 20.73 17.97 2.03
C ARG A 233 20.94 16.78 2.97
N THR A 234 19.89 16.30 3.64
CA THR A 234 19.94 15.11 4.51
C THR A 234 19.07 14.00 3.92
N PRO A 235 19.49 12.72 3.96
CA PRO A 235 18.64 11.60 3.51
C PRO A 235 17.39 11.54 4.39
N PRO A 236 16.19 11.47 3.80
CA PRO A 236 14.97 11.21 4.55
C PRO A 236 14.97 9.75 5.04
N THR A 237 14.14 9.45 6.05
CA THR A 237 13.96 8.07 6.50
C THR A 237 13.20 7.23 5.45
N LEU A 238 13.28 5.91 5.56
CA LEU A 238 12.55 5.03 4.64
C LEU A 238 11.03 5.27 4.69
N ALA A 239 10.48 5.51 5.87
CA ALA A 239 9.04 5.76 6.02
C ALA A 239 8.57 7.01 5.26
N HIS A 240 9.35 8.10 5.28
CA HIS A 240 9.03 9.33 4.53
C HIS A 240 9.14 9.15 3.02
N THR A 241 10.06 8.32 2.55
CA THR A 241 10.20 8.06 1.11
C THR A 241 9.20 7.03 0.61
N ALA A 242 8.80 6.10 1.46
CA ALA A 242 7.82 5.07 1.15
C ALA A 242 6.47 5.67 0.73
N ILE A 243 5.96 6.68 1.46
CA ILE A 243 4.67 7.31 1.11
C ILE A 243 4.72 7.93 -0.30
N PHE A 244 5.85 8.56 -0.68
CA PHE A 244 5.98 9.19 -1.99
C PHE A 244 5.96 8.14 -3.11
N VAL A 245 6.74 7.07 -2.96
CA VAL A 245 6.76 5.97 -3.92
C VAL A 245 5.38 5.32 -4.05
N MET A 246 4.72 5.02 -2.92
CA MET A 246 3.41 4.38 -2.93
C MET A 246 2.33 5.24 -3.60
N ILE A 247 2.30 6.55 -3.33
CA ILE A 247 1.34 7.45 -4.01
C ILE A 247 1.60 7.48 -5.52
N ILE A 248 2.87 7.59 -5.96
CA ILE A 248 3.20 7.60 -7.39
C ILE A 248 2.76 6.31 -8.05
N VAL A 249 3.10 5.15 -7.46
CA VAL A 249 2.73 3.84 -8.00
C VAL A 249 1.21 3.70 -8.09
N MET A 250 0.47 4.03 -7.03
CA MET A 250 -0.99 3.89 -7.00
C MET A 250 -1.69 4.84 -7.95
N ALA A 251 -1.22 6.09 -8.07
CA ALA A 251 -1.84 7.10 -8.94
C ALA A 251 -1.81 6.72 -10.43
N VAL A 252 -0.79 5.98 -10.87
CA VAL A 252 -0.63 5.57 -12.27
C VAL A 252 -0.97 4.10 -12.52
N SER A 253 -1.25 3.32 -11.47
CA SER A 253 -1.59 1.91 -11.58
C SER A 253 -2.91 1.68 -12.31
N LYS A 254 -3.04 0.53 -12.97
CA LYS A 254 -4.32 0.05 -13.55
C LYS A 254 -5.35 -0.33 -12.47
N VAL A 255 -4.93 -0.43 -11.22
CA VAL A 255 -5.77 -0.79 -10.07
C VAL A 255 -5.46 0.16 -8.94
N TYR A 256 -6.48 0.84 -8.44
CA TYR A 256 -6.39 1.66 -7.24
C TYR A 256 -7.64 1.44 -6.38
N SER A 257 -7.71 0.25 -5.80
CA SER A 257 -8.85 -0.21 -4.99
C SER A 257 -9.07 0.64 -3.73
N PRO A 258 -10.29 0.69 -3.16
CA PRO A 258 -10.60 1.54 -2.01
C PRO A 258 -9.74 1.21 -0.77
N GLN A 259 -9.40 -0.07 -0.56
CA GLN A 259 -8.57 -0.48 0.58
C GLN A 259 -7.10 -0.04 0.49
N TYR A 260 -6.66 0.55 -0.62
CA TYR A 260 -5.28 1.06 -0.74
C TYR A 260 -5.00 2.25 0.19
N VAL A 261 -6.04 2.91 0.72
CA VAL A 261 -5.91 3.89 1.79
C VAL A 261 -5.25 3.29 3.05
N LEU A 262 -5.43 1.98 3.31
CA LEU A 262 -4.78 1.28 4.43
C LEU A 262 -3.25 1.25 4.30
N TRP A 263 -2.72 1.19 3.08
CA TRP A 263 -1.29 1.23 2.81
C TRP A 263 -0.71 2.62 3.03
N LEU A 264 -1.45 3.65 2.62
CA LEU A 264 -0.99 5.03 2.65
C LEU A 264 -1.14 5.67 4.03
N THR A 265 -2.19 5.33 4.81
CA THR A 265 -2.49 6.03 6.06
C THR A 265 -1.37 5.95 7.10
N PRO A 266 -0.81 4.77 7.46
CA PRO A 266 0.28 4.70 8.42
C PRO A 266 1.53 5.43 7.92
N LEU A 267 1.84 5.34 6.63
CA LEU A 267 2.98 6.03 6.02
C LEU A 267 2.79 7.56 6.03
N ALA A 268 1.59 8.03 5.70
CA ALA A 268 1.24 9.46 5.75
C ALA A 268 1.40 10.02 7.16
N ILE A 269 0.91 9.30 8.19
CA ILE A 269 1.02 9.70 9.59
C ILE A 269 2.49 9.82 10.03
N ILE A 270 3.33 8.86 9.67
CA ILE A 270 4.75 8.90 10.01
C ILE A 270 5.45 10.04 9.27
N ALA A 271 5.01 10.37 8.08
CA ALA A 271 5.57 11.45 7.27
C ALA A 271 5.17 12.86 7.73
N LEU A 272 4.16 13.01 8.61
CA LEU A 272 3.78 14.32 9.17
C LEU A 272 4.96 14.90 9.99
N ILE A 273 5.29 16.15 9.76
CA ILE A 273 6.35 16.87 10.48
C ILE A 273 5.75 17.65 11.64
N ASP A 274 4.70 18.42 11.37
CA ASP A 274 4.03 19.26 12.37
C ASP A 274 2.49 19.25 12.21
N ARG A 275 1.79 19.96 13.13
CA ARG A 275 0.31 20.02 13.13
C ARG A 275 -0.28 20.75 11.92
N ARG A 276 0.50 21.55 11.17
CA ARG A 276 0.00 22.28 9.99
C ARG A 276 -0.34 21.34 8.84
N GLU A 277 0.23 20.13 8.87
CA GLU A 277 -0.04 19.11 7.85
C GLU A 277 -1.30 18.30 8.14
N LEU A 278 -1.88 18.43 9.34
CA LEU A 278 -3.15 17.76 9.67
C LEU A 278 -4.29 18.21 8.75
N THR A 279 -4.27 19.46 8.28
CA THR A 279 -5.30 19.94 7.34
C THR A 279 -5.28 19.16 6.03
N ILE A 280 -4.09 18.95 5.43
CA ILE A 280 -4.00 18.19 4.19
C ILE A 280 -4.25 16.69 4.42
N PHE A 281 -3.83 16.16 5.57
CA PHE A 281 -4.13 14.78 5.96
C PHE A 281 -5.64 14.52 6.05
N TRP A 282 -6.39 15.38 6.75
CA TRP A 282 -7.84 15.24 6.89
C TRP A 282 -8.58 15.53 5.59
N PHE A 283 -8.10 16.47 4.77
CA PHE A 283 -8.64 16.70 3.43
C PHE A 283 -8.53 15.44 2.55
N TRP A 284 -7.35 14.81 2.55
CA TRP A 284 -7.13 13.56 1.84
C TRP A 284 -8.00 12.42 2.39
N GLN A 285 -8.09 12.26 3.72
CA GLN A 285 -8.99 11.28 4.34
C GLN A 285 -10.45 11.52 3.94
N GLY A 286 -10.89 12.76 3.87
CA GLY A 286 -12.24 13.12 3.39
C GLY A 286 -12.48 12.69 1.94
N ALA A 287 -11.51 12.92 1.04
CA ALA A 287 -11.59 12.48 -0.35
C ALA A 287 -11.65 10.94 -0.46
N GLU A 288 -10.89 10.21 0.35
CA GLU A 288 -10.93 8.73 0.40
C GLU A 288 -12.27 8.22 0.93
N VAL A 289 -12.88 8.87 1.94
CA VAL A 289 -14.23 8.50 2.44
C VAL A 289 -15.29 8.73 1.37
N ILE A 290 -15.25 9.88 0.68
CA ILE A 290 -16.19 10.18 -0.41
C ILE A 290 -16.04 9.13 -1.53
N TYR A 291 -14.81 8.80 -1.89
CA TYR A 291 -14.55 7.76 -2.88
C TYR A 291 -15.04 6.37 -2.40
N HIS A 292 -14.84 6.03 -1.12
CA HIS A 292 -15.33 4.77 -0.56
C HIS A 292 -16.85 4.62 -0.70
N VAL A 293 -17.60 5.69 -0.46
CA VAL A 293 -19.05 5.68 -0.68
C VAL A 293 -19.37 5.61 -2.18
N ALA A 294 -18.65 6.39 -2.99
CA ALA A 294 -18.90 6.49 -4.42
C ALA A 294 -18.71 5.16 -5.16
N ILE A 295 -17.69 4.36 -4.80
CA ILE A 295 -17.47 3.06 -5.45
C ILE A 295 -18.62 2.08 -5.20
N TRP A 296 -19.16 2.02 -3.97
CA TRP A 296 -20.28 1.13 -3.67
C TRP A 296 -21.56 1.58 -4.35
N GLN A 297 -21.78 2.89 -4.47
CA GLN A 297 -22.91 3.45 -5.20
C GLN A 297 -22.76 3.22 -6.72
N HIS A 298 -21.55 3.34 -7.25
CA HIS A 298 -21.29 3.04 -8.66
C HIS A 298 -21.49 1.56 -8.96
N LEU A 299 -21.02 0.67 -8.08
CA LEU A 299 -21.26 -0.77 -8.19
C LEU A 299 -22.75 -1.10 -8.20
N ALA A 300 -23.51 -0.52 -7.30
CA ALA A 300 -24.96 -0.68 -7.27
C ALA A 300 -25.57 -0.28 -8.62
N GLN A 301 -25.16 0.85 -9.19
CA GLN A 301 -25.62 1.32 -10.49
C GLN A 301 -25.30 0.31 -11.62
N VAL A 302 -24.06 -0.17 -11.70
CA VAL A 302 -23.65 -1.07 -12.81
C VAL A 302 -24.19 -2.50 -12.66
N THR A 303 -24.59 -2.89 -11.45
CA THR A 303 -25.27 -4.18 -11.20
C THR A 303 -26.79 -4.11 -11.32
N GLY A 304 -27.33 -2.97 -11.74
CA GLY A 304 -28.77 -2.81 -12.04
C GLY A 304 -29.65 -2.51 -10.85
N ALA A 305 -29.11 -1.99 -9.73
CA ALA A 305 -29.92 -1.52 -8.63
C ALA A 305 -30.76 -0.28 -9.03
N THR A 306 -31.87 -0.07 -8.33
CA THR A 306 -32.76 1.09 -8.54
C THR A 306 -32.17 2.42 -8.07
N PHE A 307 -31.03 2.37 -7.41
CA PHE A 307 -30.25 3.53 -6.94
C PHE A 307 -28.78 3.33 -7.33
N GLY A 308 -28.02 4.42 -7.30
CA GLY A 308 -26.59 4.35 -7.56
C GLY A 308 -26.03 5.67 -8.03
N LEU A 309 -24.71 5.69 -8.21
CA LEU A 309 -24.00 6.88 -8.66
C LEU A 309 -23.75 6.80 -10.17
N PRO A 310 -24.15 7.84 -10.95
CA PRO A 310 -23.85 7.91 -12.37
C PRO A 310 -22.35 7.79 -12.67
N VAL A 311 -22.03 7.14 -13.80
CA VAL A 311 -20.66 6.83 -14.22
C VAL A 311 -19.76 8.07 -14.25
N VAL A 312 -20.24 9.19 -14.78
CA VAL A 312 -19.48 10.45 -14.86
C VAL A 312 -19.17 11.01 -13.47
N ALA A 313 -20.15 10.99 -12.56
CA ALA A 313 -19.94 11.45 -11.18
C ALA A 313 -18.90 10.59 -10.45
N TYR A 314 -18.96 9.27 -10.62
CA TYR A 314 -17.97 8.35 -10.10
C TYR A 314 -16.56 8.63 -10.65
N ALA A 315 -16.44 8.85 -11.97
CA ALA A 315 -15.16 9.17 -12.60
C ALA A 315 -14.56 10.46 -12.04
N VAL A 316 -15.36 11.51 -11.87
CA VAL A 316 -14.90 12.79 -11.28
C VAL A 316 -14.42 12.58 -9.84
N ILE A 317 -15.18 11.85 -9.01
CA ILE A 317 -14.78 11.55 -7.62
C ILE A 317 -13.48 10.75 -7.58
N THR A 318 -13.28 9.81 -8.50
CA THR A 318 -12.03 9.04 -8.63
C THR A 318 -10.85 9.98 -8.93
N LEU A 319 -11.00 10.92 -9.86
CA LEU A 319 -9.96 11.90 -10.17
C LEU A 319 -9.67 12.84 -8.99
N VAL A 320 -10.70 13.26 -8.25
CA VAL A 320 -10.54 14.07 -7.01
C VAL A 320 -9.75 13.29 -5.96
N ARG A 321 -10.02 12.00 -5.76
CA ARG A 321 -9.26 11.12 -4.87
C ARG A 321 -7.77 11.07 -5.25
N ILE A 322 -7.48 10.81 -6.51
CA ILE A 322 -6.10 10.76 -7.03
C ILE A 322 -5.42 12.12 -6.85
N GLY A 323 -6.11 13.21 -7.20
CA GLY A 323 -5.62 14.57 -7.01
C GLY A 323 -5.33 14.90 -5.54
N ALA A 324 -6.17 14.46 -4.61
CA ALA A 324 -5.96 14.64 -3.17
C ALA A 324 -4.72 13.88 -2.68
N SER A 325 -4.49 12.65 -3.17
CA SER A 325 -3.28 11.87 -2.86
C SER A 325 -2.01 12.54 -3.40
N ILE A 326 -2.05 13.07 -4.63
CA ILE A 326 -0.94 13.82 -5.21
C ILE A 326 -0.70 15.13 -4.44
N LEU A 327 -1.76 15.84 -4.04
CA LEU A 327 -1.64 17.06 -3.24
C LEU A 327 -1.00 16.78 -1.87
N LEU A 328 -1.37 15.65 -1.22
CA LEU A 328 -0.72 15.18 0.02
C LEU A 328 0.79 14.97 -0.22
N LEU A 329 1.16 14.25 -1.29
CA LEU A 329 2.56 14.01 -1.66
C LEU A 329 3.32 15.33 -1.82
N VAL A 330 2.79 16.28 -2.63
CA VAL A 330 3.44 17.57 -2.91
C VAL A 330 3.62 18.37 -1.63
N ARG A 331 2.62 18.42 -0.75
CA ARG A 331 2.69 19.15 0.52
C ARG A 331 3.73 18.55 1.47
N LEU A 332 3.75 17.22 1.62
CA LEU A 332 4.77 16.55 2.45
C LEU A 332 6.18 16.76 1.87
N ALA A 333 6.36 16.66 0.55
CA ALA A 333 7.64 16.90 -0.10
C ALA A 333 8.13 18.35 0.09
N ALA A 334 7.26 19.35 -0.12
CA ALA A 334 7.60 20.75 0.09
C ALA A 334 8.05 21.05 1.52
N ARG A 335 7.42 20.41 2.52
CA ARG A 335 7.80 20.55 3.94
C ARG A 335 9.18 19.94 4.22
N HIS A 336 9.49 18.78 3.66
CA HIS A 336 10.82 18.20 3.79
C HIS A 336 11.93 19.09 3.20
N GLN A 337 11.62 19.88 2.19
CA GLN A 337 12.54 20.84 1.63
C GLN A 337 12.69 22.12 2.51
N SER A 338 11.60 22.63 3.06
CA SER A 338 11.56 23.90 3.82
C SER A 338 12.06 23.77 5.26
N SER A 339 11.85 22.65 5.96
CA SER A 339 12.32 22.42 7.32
C SER A 339 13.87 22.44 7.45
N ARG A 340 14.58 22.56 6.33
CA ARG A 340 16.04 22.58 6.22
C ARG A 340 16.62 23.93 5.80
N VAL A 341 15.78 24.94 5.62
CA VAL A 341 16.23 26.31 5.30
C VAL A 341 16.60 27.07 6.57
N PHE A 342 16.13 26.66 7.75
CA PHE A 342 16.52 27.22 9.05
C PHE A 342 17.41 26.23 9.80
N PRO A 343 18.76 26.43 9.82
CA PRO A 343 19.62 25.69 10.72
C PRO A 343 19.25 26.02 12.17
N SER A 344 19.36 25.02 13.04
CA SER A 344 19.23 25.15 14.50
C SER A 344 20.25 26.11 15.17
N GLU A 345 21.06 26.81 14.41
CA GLU A 345 22.03 27.80 14.90
C GLU A 345 21.38 29.06 15.45
N PHE A 346 20.09 29.34 15.19
CA PHE A 346 19.44 30.52 15.77
C PHE A 346 18.98 30.35 17.22
N LEU A 347 19.02 29.16 17.77
CA LEU A 347 18.63 28.89 19.17
C LEU A 347 19.81 28.88 20.16
N LEU A 348 21.05 29.06 19.69
CA LEU A 348 22.23 29.07 20.55
C LEU A 348 22.86 30.48 20.72
N SER A 349 22.30 31.51 20.07
CA SER A 349 22.89 32.88 20.14
C SER A 349 22.17 33.84 21.08
N THR A 350 21.24 33.39 21.93
CA THR A 350 20.57 34.23 22.96
C THR A 350 20.99 33.86 24.40
N GLY A 351 22.15 33.24 24.57
CA GLY A 351 22.77 33.06 25.87
C GLY A 351 23.65 34.25 26.24
N GLU A 352 23.12 35.46 26.19
CA GLU A 352 23.78 36.58 26.85
C GLU A 352 23.54 36.50 28.36
N SER A 353 24.58 36.16 29.06
CA SER A 353 24.75 36.41 30.48
C SER A 353 24.68 37.91 30.79
N TYR A 354 23.71 38.34 31.55
CA TYR A 354 23.76 39.61 32.26
C TYR A 354 24.46 39.45 33.61
N PRO A 355 25.22 40.43 34.01
CA PRO A 355 26.10 40.38 35.19
C PRO A 355 25.37 40.39 36.53
#